data_e9b5a16e455b3dd58c5a16aabb94aff1
#
_entry.id   e9b5a16e455b3dd58c5a16aabb94aff1
#
_cell.length_a   1.000
_cell.length_b   1.000
_cell.length_c   1.000
_cell.angle_alpha   90.00
_cell.angle_beta   90.00
_cell.angle_gamma   90.00
#
_symmetry.space_group_name_H-M   'P 1'
#
loop_
_entity.id
_entity.type
_entity.pdbx_description
1 polymer ?
#
loop_
_entity_poly.entity_id
_entity_poly.type
_entity_poly.pdbx_seq_one_letter_code
_entity_poly.pdbx_strand_id
1 'polypeptide(L)'
;MSASLPGNRDLPASQYDISTYLGRVRQCADLSDPRTLFTSSAGLQNAKDLLTKYRSGQIQSMSPELWQAKKIVDSTLHPDTGEPVLLPFRMSCYVFSNLIVTAGMLIPGMKWKGTLAWQIANQSLNVAINSANANKSTPLSTAGMIKSYLMAVSASCSVALGLNSIVPRLKSVSPSTKVILGRLVPFAAVASAGALNVFLMRGEEIRQGIDVYPFTSAASEEVNTEEKVPATSLGKSQKAATIAVGETAISRVVTSTPVMVIPPLLLLRFQKTELLRKRPYLAMPINIGLVFLTSAFALPFALGVFPQRLVMSSDRLEEKFYGRGGENGQVVFNRGI
;
A
#
# COMPACT_ATOMS: atom_id res chain seq x y z
N MET A 1 -15.90 0.72 4.07
CA MET A 1 -15.19 -0.17 4.99
C MET A 1 -15.94 -0.56 6.26
N SER A 2 -17.09 -0.04 6.58
CA SER A 2 -17.84 -0.40 7.80
C SER A 2 -19.11 -1.19 7.49
N ALA A 3 -19.14 -1.94 6.41
CA ALA A 3 -20.32 -2.69 5.94
C ALA A 3 -20.83 -3.74 6.93
N SER A 4 -19.98 -4.21 7.83
CA SER A 4 -20.32 -5.24 8.84
C SER A 4 -21.05 -4.74 10.07
N LEU A 5 -21.18 -3.42 10.27
CA LEU A 5 -21.91 -2.87 11.42
C LEU A 5 -23.40 -2.69 11.09
N PRO A 6 -24.32 -2.99 12.04
CA PRO A 6 -25.76 -2.83 11.84
C PRO A 6 -26.15 -1.35 11.65
N GLY A 7 -27.17 -1.10 10.83
CA GLY A 7 -27.76 0.23 10.58
C GLY A 7 -27.87 0.55 9.09
N ASN A 8 -28.71 1.52 8.74
CA ASN A 8 -29.06 1.86 7.36
C ASN A 8 -28.38 3.14 6.84
N ARG A 9 -27.66 3.85 7.71
CA ARG A 9 -26.96 5.07 7.34
C ARG A 9 -25.51 4.77 7.01
N ASP A 10 -25.02 5.27 5.87
CA ASP A 10 -23.64 5.09 5.46
C ASP A 10 -22.68 5.94 6.30
N LEU A 11 -21.51 5.38 6.58
CA LEU A 11 -20.43 6.10 7.22
C LEU A 11 -19.63 6.85 6.16
N PRO A 12 -19.30 8.13 6.40
CA PRO A 12 -18.42 8.86 5.51
C PRO A 12 -17.08 8.15 5.36
N ALA A 13 -16.52 8.10 4.15
CA ALA A 13 -15.27 7.39 3.86
C ALA A 13 -14.09 8.02 4.62
N SER A 14 -13.99 9.34 4.62
CA SER A 14 -12.90 10.10 5.24
C SER A 14 -13.39 11.40 5.87
N GLN A 15 -12.69 11.86 6.90
CA GLN A 15 -12.86 13.20 7.44
C GLN A 15 -12.09 14.26 6.65
N TYR A 16 -11.24 13.82 5.72
CA TYR A 16 -10.40 14.69 4.90
C TYR A 16 -10.91 14.68 3.45
N ASP A 17 -10.68 15.77 2.74
CA ASP A 17 -10.92 15.82 1.31
C ASP A 17 -9.86 14.98 0.57
N ILE A 18 -10.24 13.74 0.20
CA ILE A 18 -9.36 12.78 -0.48
C ILE A 18 -9.14 13.11 -1.97
N SER A 19 -9.82 14.11 -2.52
CA SER A 19 -9.50 14.63 -3.85
C SER A 19 -8.14 15.33 -3.84
N THR A 20 -7.78 15.96 -2.72
CA THR A 20 -6.50 16.65 -2.53
C THR A 20 -5.37 15.68 -2.13
N TYR A 21 -4.15 16.00 -2.53
CA TYR A 21 -2.97 15.23 -2.10
C TYR A 21 -2.81 15.20 -0.58
N LEU A 22 -2.91 16.37 0.08
CA LEU A 22 -2.76 16.45 1.54
C LEU A 22 -3.88 15.73 2.30
N GLY A 23 -5.10 15.73 1.78
CA GLY A 23 -6.20 14.95 2.34
C GLY A 23 -5.90 13.46 2.31
N ARG A 24 -5.39 12.94 1.18
CA ARG A 24 -4.96 11.54 1.06
C ARG A 24 -3.79 11.20 1.99
N VAL A 25 -2.80 12.09 2.13
CA VAL A 25 -1.69 11.90 3.08
C VAL A 25 -2.19 11.78 4.51
N ARG A 26 -3.10 12.66 4.94
CA ARG A 26 -3.70 12.61 6.29
C ARG A 26 -4.49 11.33 6.50
N GLN A 27 -5.29 10.93 5.51
CA GLN A 27 -6.04 9.67 5.54
C GLN A 27 -5.10 8.46 5.70
N CYS A 28 -4.02 8.40 4.92
CA CYS A 28 -3.03 7.32 5.02
C CYS A 28 -2.32 7.33 6.38
N ALA A 29 -2.01 8.50 6.94
CA ALA A 29 -1.42 8.62 8.27
C ALA A 29 -2.38 8.11 9.36
N ASP A 30 -3.67 8.40 9.25
CA ASP A 30 -4.67 7.91 10.19
C ASP A 30 -4.84 6.39 10.14
N LEU A 31 -4.88 5.79 8.96
CA LEU A 31 -4.98 4.33 8.81
C LEU A 31 -3.73 3.59 9.32
N SER A 32 -2.57 4.24 9.25
CA SER A 32 -1.29 3.68 9.70
C SER A 32 -0.96 4.04 11.15
N ASP A 33 -1.86 4.68 11.89
CA ASP A 33 -1.60 5.16 13.24
C ASP A 33 -1.40 3.99 14.22
N PRO A 34 -0.17 3.81 14.76
CA PRO A 34 0.13 2.68 15.63
C PRO A 34 -0.56 2.75 16.99
N ARG A 35 -1.11 3.91 17.38
CA ARG A 35 -1.82 4.06 18.66
C ARG A 35 -3.06 3.18 18.73
N THR A 36 -3.67 2.86 17.59
CA THR A 36 -4.82 1.96 17.52
C THR A 36 -4.50 0.50 17.90
N LEU A 37 -3.21 0.10 17.86
CA LEU A 37 -2.75 -1.23 18.31
C LEU A 37 -2.98 -1.46 19.81
N PHE A 38 -2.95 -0.39 20.61
CA PHE A 38 -3.13 -0.44 22.06
C PHE A 38 -4.60 -0.36 22.48
N THR A 39 -5.53 -0.38 21.53
CA THR A 39 -6.97 -0.37 21.84
C THR A 39 -7.36 -1.71 22.46
N SER A 40 -7.93 -1.66 23.66
CA SER A 40 -8.45 -2.84 24.36
C SER A 40 -9.71 -3.39 23.67
N SER A 41 -10.07 -4.63 23.99
CA SER A 41 -11.32 -5.24 23.52
C SER A 41 -12.56 -4.42 23.92
N ALA A 42 -12.55 -3.84 25.13
CA ALA A 42 -13.61 -2.94 25.60
C ALA A 42 -13.64 -1.64 24.78
N GLY A 43 -12.47 -1.06 24.46
CA GLY A 43 -12.38 0.13 23.61
C GLY A 43 -12.87 -0.12 22.19
N LEU A 44 -12.56 -1.29 21.62
CA LEU A 44 -13.09 -1.70 20.31
C LEU A 44 -14.61 -1.88 20.34
N GLN A 45 -15.16 -2.49 21.39
CA GLN A 45 -16.61 -2.65 21.53
C GLN A 45 -17.32 -1.29 21.66
N ASN A 46 -16.79 -0.38 22.48
CA ASN A 46 -17.32 0.98 22.58
C ASN A 46 -17.28 1.73 21.23
N ALA A 47 -16.23 1.55 20.46
CA ALA A 47 -16.12 2.14 19.11
C ALA A 47 -17.19 1.58 18.16
N LYS A 48 -17.44 0.25 18.20
CA LYS A 48 -18.53 -0.39 17.43
C LYS A 48 -19.89 0.15 17.83
N ASP A 49 -20.16 0.27 19.13
CA ASP A 49 -21.45 0.74 19.65
C ASP A 49 -21.72 2.21 19.24
N LEU A 50 -20.70 3.06 19.31
CA LEU A 50 -20.79 4.45 18.88
C LEU A 50 -21.12 4.56 17.37
N LEU A 51 -20.43 3.80 16.53
CA LEU A 51 -20.70 3.79 15.10
C LEU A 51 -22.07 3.19 14.76
N THR A 52 -22.51 2.18 15.50
CA THR A 52 -23.85 1.60 15.36
C THR A 52 -24.95 2.62 15.69
N LYS A 53 -24.77 3.43 16.75
CA LYS A 53 -25.68 4.54 17.09
C LYS A 53 -25.77 5.58 15.99
N TYR A 54 -24.65 5.92 15.34
CA TYR A 54 -24.64 6.80 14.19
C TYR A 54 -25.39 6.17 13.00
N ARG A 55 -25.11 4.90 12.68
CA ARG A 55 -25.76 4.18 11.57
C ARG A 55 -27.26 3.97 11.79
N SER A 56 -27.71 3.83 13.03
CA SER A 56 -29.12 3.73 13.38
C SER A 56 -29.85 5.10 13.43
N GLY A 57 -29.14 6.22 13.20
CA GLY A 57 -29.70 7.56 13.18
C GLY A 57 -29.88 8.20 14.56
N GLN A 58 -29.42 7.55 15.64
CA GLN A 58 -29.48 8.12 16.99
C GLN A 58 -28.52 9.31 17.14
N ILE A 59 -27.41 9.34 16.38
CA ILE A 59 -26.48 10.45 16.34
C ILE A 59 -26.53 11.04 14.93
N GLN A 60 -26.75 12.36 14.83
CA GLN A 60 -26.99 13.02 13.53
C GLN A 60 -25.73 13.44 12.79
N SER A 61 -24.64 13.76 13.51
CA SER A 61 -23.41 14.29 12.91
C SER A 61 -22.16 13.53 13.37
N MET A 62 -21.13 13.50 12.51
CA MET A 62 -19.85 12.92 12.82
C MET A 62 -19.06 13.83 13.78
N SER A 63 -18.98 13.45 15.04
CA SER A 63 -18.15 14.10 16.05
C SER A 63 -16.68 13.61 15.97
N PRO A 64 -15.70 14.32 16.56
CA PRO A 64 -14.32 13.83 16.68
C PRO A 64 -14.22 12.44 17.33
N GLU A 65 -15.09 12.13 18.28
CA GLU A 65 -15.16 10.82 18.94
C GLU A 65 -15.60 9.72 17.96
N LEU A 66 -16.58 10.02 17.09
CA LEU A 66 -17.02 9.07 16.05
C LEU A 66 -15.94 8.85 14.98
N TRP A 67 -15.19 9.89 14.63
CA TRP A 67 -14.02 9.72 13.74
C TRP A 67 -12.93 8.85 14.37
N GLN A 68 -12.68 9.05 15.67
CA GLN A 68 -11.74 8.19 16.40
C GLN A 68 -12.27 6.75 16.50
N ALA A 69 -13.55 6.55 16.74
CA ALA A 69 -14.20 5.23 16.75
C ALA A 69 -14.08 4.56 15.37
N LYS A 70 -14.35 5.31 14.29
CA LYS A 70 -14.18 4.82 12.92
C LYS A 70 -12.74 4.41 12.64
N LYS A 71 -11.76 5.23 13.00
CA LYS A 71 -10.34 4.92 12.87
C LYS A 71 -9.95 3.62 13.58
N ILE A 72 -10.44 3.39 14.81
CA ILE A 72 -10.20 2.15 15.57
C ILE A 72 -10.80 0.95 14.84
N VAL A 73 -12.04 1.05 14.38
CA VAL A 73 -12.75 -0.03 13.69
C VAL A 73 -12.07 -0.35 12.35
N ASP A 74 -11.82 0.65 11.51
CA ASP A 74 -11.23 0.48 10.18
C ASP A 74 -9.79 -0.07 10.24
N SER A 75 -9.03 0.24 11.31
CA SER A 75 -7.66 -0.27 11.50
C SER A 75 -7.58 -1.65 12.13
N THR A 76 -8.67 -2.14 12.74
CA THR A 76 -8.66 -3.36 13.56
C THR A 76 -9.46 -4.49 12.94
N LEU A 77 -10.59 -4.18 12.29
CA LEU A 77 -11.52 -5.16 11.76
C LEU A 77 -11.37 -5.33 10.25
N HIS A 78 -11.67 -6.53 9.79
CA HIS A 78 -11.80 -6.78 8.35
C HIS A 78 -13.10 -6.11 7.84
N PRO A 79 -13.04 -5.33 6.74
CA PRO A 79 -14.18 -4.56 6.26
C PRO A 79 -15.41 -5.40 5.93
N ASP A 80 -15.24 -6.59 5.36
CA ASP A 80 -16.36 -7.43 4.91
C ASP A 80 -16.91 -8.34 6.00
N THR A 81 -16.03 -8.89 6.88
CA THR A 81 -16.43 -9.87 7.88
C THR A 81 -16.71 -9.28 9.26
N GLY A 82 -16.18 -8.08 9.54
CA GLY A 82 -16.25 -7.47 10.87
C GLY A 82 -15.45 -8.21 11.94
N GLU A 83 -14.67 -9.21 11.58
CA GLU A 83 -13.80 -9.95 12.49
C GLU A 83 -12.47 -9.21 12.71
N PRO A 84 -11.87 -9.31 13.90
CA PRO A 84 -10.56 -8.73 14.15
C PRO A 84 -9.48 -9.36 13.26
N VAL A 85 -8.77 -8.54 12.51
CA VAL A 85 -7.58 -8.98 11.77
C VAL A 85 -6.47 -9.33 12.78
N LEU A 86 -5.71 -10.40 12.51
CA LEU A 86 -4.59 -10.81 13.36
C LEU A 86 -3.57 -9.66 13.48
N LEU A 87 -3.14 -9.35 14.70
CA LEU A 87 -2.39 -8.14 15.04
C LEU A 87 -1.20 -7.83 14.11
N PRO A 88 -0.29 -8.78 13.77
CA PRO A 88 0.83 -8.48 12.87
C PRO A 88 0.42 -8.09 11.44
N PHE A 89 -0.81 -8.41 11.03
CA PHE A 89 -1.33 -8.18 9.67
C PHE A 89 -2.30 -7.02 9.59
N ARG A 90 -2.59 -6.34 10.71
CA ARG A 90 -3.39 -5.11 10.74
C ARG A 90 -2.66 -3.98 10.00
N MET A 91 -3.41 -3.12 9.35
CA MET A 91 -2.84 -1.94 8.70
C MET A 91 -2.12 -1.02 9.69
N SER A 92 -2.62 -0.89 10.92
CA SER A 92 -1.96 -0.14 11.99
C SER A 92 -0.63 -0.76 12.46
N CYS A 93 -0.42 -2.08 12.29
CA CYS A 93 0.83 -2.77 12.59
C CYS A 93 1.83 -2.77 11.41
N TYR A 94 1.40 -2.31 10.23
CA TYR A 94 2.17 -2.40 9.00
C TYR A 94 3.61 -1.86 9.14
N VAL A 95 3.76 -0.70 9.78
CA VAL A 95 5.09 -0.09 9.99
C VAL A 95 5.99 -1.00 10.82
N PHE A 96 5.48 -1.59 11.90
CA PHE A 96 6.26 -2.47 12.79
C PHE A 96 6.58 -3.80 12.13
N SER A 97 5.61 -4.44 11.49
CA SER A 97 5.80 -5.71 10.81
C SER A 97 6.83 -5.60 9.69
N ASN A 98 6.74 -4.52 8.90
CA ASN A 98 7.72 -4.26 7.85
C ASN A 98 9.07 -3.76 8.38
N LEU A 99 9.12 -3.11 9.54
CA LEU A 99 10.37 -2.62 10.14
C LEU A 99 11.38 -3.77 10.35
N ILE A 100 10.93 -4.88 10.92
CA ILE A 100 11.77 -6.05 11.21
C ILE A 100 12.34 -6.62 9.91
N VAL A 101 11.48 -6.84 8.93
CA VAL A 101 11.88 -7.45 7.64
C VAL A 101 12.78 -6.49 6.84
N THR A 102 12.41 -5.21 6.76
CA THR A 102 13.20 -4.20 6.03
C THR A 102 14.57 -4.00 6.69
N ALA A 103 14.61 -3.86 8.01
CA ALA A 103 15.88 -3.74 8.74
C ALA A 103 16.76 -4.98 8.50
N GLY A 104 16.17 -6.17 8.50
CA GLY A 104 16.84 -7.42 8.17
C GLY A 104 17.41 -7.43 6.75
N MET A 105 16.62 -7.05 5.75
CA MET A 105 17.10 -6.97 4.36
C MET A 105 18.22 -5.94 4.15
N LEU A 106 18.28 -4.89 4.97
CA LEU A 106 19.23 -3.79 4.87
C LEU A 106 20.52 -4.04 5.71
N ILE A 107 20.69 -5.21 6.32
CA ILE A 107 21.92 -5.56 7.04
C ILE A 107 23.12 -5.55 6.08
N PRO A 108 24.17 -4.75 6.37
CA PRO A 108 25.35 -4.69 5.53
C PRO A 108 26.16 -5.98 5.48
N GLY A 109 26.69 -6.36 4.32
CA GLY A 109 27.59 -7.51 4.18
C GLY A 109 26.93 -8.87 4.37
N MET A 110 25.63 -8.97 4.21
CA MET A 110 24.87 -10.21 4.34
C MET A 110 25.28 -11.23 3.29
N LYS A 111 25.47 -12.48 3.71
CA LYS A 111 25.75 -13.61 2.81
C LYS A 111 24.48 -14.03 2.07
N TRP A 112 24.64 -14.75 0.94
CA TRP A 112 23.54 -15.16 0.06
C TRP A 112 22.37 -15.88 0.78
N LYS A 113 22.66 -16.73 1.77
CA LYS A 113 21.62 -17.44 2.56
C LYS A 113 20.74 -16.45 3.35
N GLY A 114 21.36 -15.44 3.98
CA GLY A 114 20.61 -14.39 4.69
C GLY A 114 19.79 -13.53 3.74
N THR A 115 20.38 -13.13 2.61
CA THR A 115 19.63 -12.40 1.56
C THR A 115 18.40 -13.17 1.11
N LEU A 116 18.55 -14.48 0.84
CA LEU A 116 17.44 -15.34 0.42
C LEU A 116 16.36 -15.43 1.51
N ALA A 117 16.77 -15.69 2.76
CA ALA A 117 15.84 -15.80 3.88
C ALA A 117 15.01 -14.53 4.09
N TRP A 118 15.64 -13.35 4.02
CA TRP A 118 14.94 -12.09 4.18
C TRP A 118 14.03 -11.73 2.99
N GLN A 119 14.40 -12.09 1.77
CA GLN A 119 13.52 -11.93 0.60
C GLN A 119 12.29 -12.83 0.72
N ILE A 120 12.45 -14.09 1.12
CA ILE A 120 11.33 -15.00 1.39
C ILE A 120 10.44 -14.44 2.51
N ALA A 121 11.03 -14.01 3.63
CA ALA A 121 10.29 -13.42 4.75
C ALA A 121 9.48 -12.19 4.32
N ASN A 122 10.06 -11.31 3.49
CA ASN A 122 9.37 -10.13 2.96
C ASN A 122 8.16 -10.51 2.10
N GLN A 123 8.34 -11.45 1.17
CA GLN A 123 7.23 -11.87 0.32
C GLN A 123 6.14 -12.61 1.11
N SER A 124 6.53 -13.42 2.10
CA SER A 124 5.59 -14.12 3.00
C SER A 124 4.77 -13.11 3.82
N LEU A 125 5.41 -12.08 4.37
CA LEU A 125 4.73 -11.01 5.10
C LEU A 125 3.73 -10.25 4.20
N ASN A 126 4.15 -9.90 2.98
CA ASN A 126 3.29 -9.21 2.02
C ASN A 126 2.06 -10.03 1.65
N VAL A 127 2.23 -11.34 1.39
CA VAL A 127 1.11 -12.24 1.10
C VAL A 127 0.20 -12.38 2.30
N ALA A 128 0.74 -12.53 3.51
CA ALA A 128 -0.05 -12.65 4.73
C ALA A 128 -0.89 -11.38 4.99
N ILE A 129 -0.29 -10.19 4.86
CA ILE A 129 -1.01 -8.90 5.01
C ILE A 129 -2.09 -8.77 3.92
N ASN A 130 -1.74 -9.02 2.66
CA ASN A 130 -2.70 -8.92 1.56
C ASN A 130 -3.86 -9.91 1.73
N SER A 131 -3.59 -11.15 2.12
CA SER A 131 -4.62 -12.17 2.36
C SER A 131 -5.52 -11.82 3.55
N ALA A 132 -4.94 -11.26 4.61
CA ALA A 132 -5.69 -10.87 5.81
C ALA A 132 -6.58 -9.64 5.61
N ASN A 133 -6.30 -8.81 4.59
CA ASN A 133 -7.05 -7.58 4.29
C ASN A 133 -7.74 -7.63 2.90
N ALA A 134 -7.72 -8.79 2.23
CA ALA A 134 -8.30 -8.95 0.90
C ALA A 134 -9.83 -8.94 0.96
N ASN A 135 -10.47 -8.32 -0.05
CA ASN A 135 -11.91 -8.34 -0.22
C ASN A 135 -12.40 -9.80 -0.37
N LYS A 136 -13.32 -10.21 0.49
CA LYS A 136 -13.88 -11.57 0.51
C LYS A 136 -15.06 -11.75 -0.45
N SER A 137 -15.60 -10.67 -0.99
CA SER A 137 -16.65 -10.76 -2.02
C SER A 137 -16.12 -11.25 -3.38
N THR A 138 -14.81 -11.07 -3.64
CA THR A 138 -14.13 -11.60 -4.84
C THR A 138 -12.83 -12.30 -4.44
N PRO A 139 -12.91 -13.49 -3.81
CA PRO A 139 -11.72 -14.15 -3.29
C PRO A 139 -10.82 -14.61 -4.44
N LEU A 140 -9.53 -14.27 -4.33
CA LEU A 140 -8.50 -14.89 -5.17
C LEU A 140 -8.48 -16.41 -4.91
N SER A 141 -8.40 -17.19 -5.96
CA SER A 141 -8.25 -18.65 -5.79
C SER A 141 -6.94 -18.94 -5.04
N THR A 142 -6.96 -19.91 -4.13
CA THR A 142 -5.77 -20.34 -3.38
C THR A 142 -4.61 -20.72 -4.31
N ALA A 143 -4.90 -21.37 -5.43
CA ALA A 143 -3.91 -21.71 -6.44
C ALA A 143 -3.29 -20.46 -7.09
N GLY A 144 -4.09 -19.44 -7.41
CA GLY A 144 -3.62 -18.16 -7.95
C GLY A 144 -2.73 -17.43 -6.96
N MET A 145 -3.10 -17.42 -5.68
CA MET A 145 -2.32 -16.81 -4.60
C MET A 145 -0.96 -17.52 -4.41
N ILE A 146 -0.93 -18.85 -4.37
CA ILE A 146 0.32 -19.63 -4.27
C ILE A 146 1.21 -19.39 -5.49
N LYS A 147 0.65 -19.39 -6.70
CA LYS A 147 1.40 -19.11 -7.93
C LYS A 147 2.02 -17.71 -7.88
N SER A 148 1.26 -16.69 -7.54
CA SER A 148 1.74 -15.31 -7.43
C SER A 148 2.83 -15.18 -6.36
N TYR A 149 2.67 -15.84 -5.21
CA TYR A 149 3.68 -15.90 -4.15
C TYR A 149 5.00 -16.50 -4.65
N LEU A 150 4.95 -17.70 -5.24
CA LEU A 150 6.14 -18.39 -5.73
C LEU A 150 6.87 -17.59 -6.81
N MET A 151 6.13 -16.92 -7.71
CA MET A 151 6.73 -16.08 -8.75
C MET A 151 7.34 -14.80 -8.15
N ALA A 152 6.70 -14.16 -7.17
CA ALA A 152 7.24 -13.00 -6.49
C ALA A 152 8.52 -13.35 -5.69
N VAL A 153 8.53 -14.48 -4.98
CA VAL A 153 9.73 -15.00 -4.29
C VAL A 153 10.85 -15.28 -5.29
N SER A 154 10.55 -15.99 -6.37
CA SER A 154 11.54 -16.32 -7.40
C SER A 154 12.14 -15.07 -8.04
N ALA A 155 11.29 -14.07 -8.38
CA ALA A 155 11.73 -12.81 -8.95
C ALA A 155 12.63 -12.03 -7.97
N SER A 156 12.18 -11.84 -6.72
CA SER A 156 12.96 -11.08 -5.72
C SER A 156 14.29 -11.75 -5.40
N CYS A 157 14.31 -13.07 -5.26
CA CYS A 157 15.55 -13.83 -5.01
C CYS A 157 16.50 -13.76 -6.20
N SER A 158 15.99 -13.93 -7.42
CA SER A 158 16.81 -13.85 -8.65
C SER A 158 17.43 -12.47 -8.81
N VAL A 159 16.66 -11.40 -8.62
CA VAL A 159 17.15 -10.03 -8.71
C VAL A 159 18.18 -9.76 -7.60
N ALA A 160 17.89 -10.14 -6.35
CA ALA A 160 18.79 -9.93 -5.23
C ALA A 160 20.13 -10.67 -5.42
N LEU A 161 20.09 -11.94 -5.74
CA LEU A 161 21.30 -12.76 -5.94
C LEU A 161 22.06 -12.34 -7.20
N GLY A 162 21.35 -12.08 -8.29
CA GLY A 162 21.92 -11.62 -9.54
C GLY A 162 22.67 -10.31 -9.37
N LEU A 163 22.02 -9.28 -8.80
CA LEU A 163 22.66 -7.99 -8.56
C LEU A 163 23.81 -8.06 -7.54
N ASN A 164 23.66 -8.84 -6.48
CA ASN A 164 24.76 -9.07 -5.53
C ASN A 164 25.98 -9.73 -6.19
N SER A 165 25.79 -10.54 -7.22
CA SER A 165 26.87 -11.14 -8.01
C SER A 165 27.45 -10.18 -9.04
N ILE A 166 26.63 -9.36 -9.69
CA ILE A 166 27.01 -8.49 -10.80
C ILE A 166 27.68 -7.21 -10.30
N VAL A 167 27.11 -6.55 -9.28
CA VAL A 167 27.57 -5.21 -8.82
C VAL A 167 29.06 -5.19 -8.46
N PRO A 168 29.63 -6.18 -7.72
CA PRO A 168 31.07 -6.18 -7.44
C PRO A 168 31.96 -6.33 -8.70
N ARG A 169 31.42 -6.96 -9.76
CA ARG A 169 32.18 -7.26 -11.01
C ARG A 169 32.17 -6.10 -12.01
N LEU A 170 31.39 -5.05 -11.80
CA LEU A 170 31.35 -3.88 -12.68
C LEU A 170 32.72 -3.18 -12.72
N LYS A 171 33.43 -3.22 -13.85
CA LYS A 171 34.75 -2.63 -13.99
C LYS A 171 34.73 -1.11 -14.20
N SER A 172 33.69 -0.61 -14.84
CA SER A 172 33.51 0.81 -15.23
C SER A 172 33.00 1.72 -14.10
N VAL A 173 32.79 1.19 -12.88
CA VAL A 173 32.13 1.92 -11.78
C VAL A 173 33.09 2.08 -10.62
N SER A 174 33.12 3.29 -10.03
CA SER A 174 33.97 3.59 -8.87
C SER A 174 33.66 2.69 -7.66
N PRO A 175 34.66 2.44 -6.78
CA PRO A 175 34.42 1.65 -5.56
C PRO A 175 33.29 2.19 -4.68
N SER A 176 33.20 3.53 -4.57
CA SER A 176 32.13 4.19 -3.79
C SER A 176 30.76 3.93 -4.41
N THR A 177 30.64 4.00 -5.72
CA THR A 177 29.37 3.73 -6.44
C THR A 177 28.98 2.25 -6.30
N LYS A 178 29.92 1.31 -6.31
CA LYS A 178 29.62 -0.12 -6.07
C LYS A 178 29.02 -0.34 -4.69
N VAL A 179 29.54 0.34 -3.66
CA VAL A 179 29.00 0.27 -2.30
C VAL A 179 27.56 0.78 -2.28
N ILE A 180 27.28 1.91 -2.93
CA ILE A 180 25.91 2.45 -3.03
C ILE A 180 24.98 1.47 -3.75
N LEU A 181 25.39 0.98 -4.93
CA LEU A 181 24.61 0.02 -5.69
C LEU A 181 24.32 -1.26 -4.88
N GLY A 182 25.32 -1.80 -4.18
CA GLY A 182 25.14 -2.96 -3.31
C GLY A 182 24.11 -2.72 -2.18
N ARG A 183 24.04 -1.49 -1.64
CA ARG A 183 23.04 -1.12 -0.63
C ARG A 183 21.63 -1.00 -1.19
N LEU A 184 21.49 -0.76 -2.49
CA LEU A 184 20.20 -0.62 -3.16
C LEU A 184 19.68 -1.94 -3.78
N VAL A 185 20.45 -3.02 -3.72
CA VAL A 185 20.01 -4.34 -4.22
C VAL A 185 18.70 -4.81 -3.58
N PRO A 186 18.50 -4.72 -2.24
CA PRO A 186 17.22 -5.11 -1.64
C PRO A 186 16.03 -4.32 -2.20
N PHE A 187 16.19 -3.01 -2.43
CA PHE A 187 15.17 -2.19 -3.06
C PHE A 187 14.81 -2.69 -4.47
N ALA A 188 15.81 -2.93 -5.31
CA ALA A 188 15.60 -3.42 -6.67
C ALA A 188 14.84 -4.77 -6.67
N ALA A 189 15.19 -5.68 -5.76
CA ALA A 189 14.52 -6.97 -5.62
C ALA A 189 13.05 -6.82 -5.20
N VAL A 190 12.77 -5.99 -4.19
CA VAL A 190 11.40 -5.76 -3.69
C VAL A 190 10.55 -5.02 -4.73
N ALA A 191 11.09 -4.00 -5.39
CA ALA A 191 10.40 -3.25 -6.43
C ALA A 191 10.03 -4.15 -7.63
N SER A 192 10.97 -4.98 -8.10
CA SER A 192 10.74 -5.94 -9.20
C SER A 192 9.68 -6.97 -8.83
N ALA A 193 9.76 -7.55 -7.64
CA ALA A 193 8.77 -8.52 -7.18
C ALA A 193 7.39 -7.87 -6.99
N GLY A 194 7.33 -6.66 -6.44
CA GLY A 194 6.08 -5.92 -6.25
C GLY A 194 5.38 -5.59 -7.57
N ALA A 195 6.13 -5.09 -8.55
CA ALA A 195 5.60 -4.83 -9.88
C ALA A 195 5.11 -6.12 -10.58
N LEU A 196 5.93 -7.17 -10.56
CA LEU A 196 5.56 -8.47 -11.14
C LEU A 196 4.30 -9.04 -10.49
N ASN A 197 4.21 -8.98 -9.15
CA ASN A 197 3.05 -9.48 -8.43
C ASN A 197 1.76 -8.77 -8.84
N VAL A 198 1.79 -7.43 -9.03
CA VAL A 198 0.63 -6.67 -9.51
C VAL A 198 0.19 -7.16 -10.89
N PHE A 199 1.11 -7.32 -11.84
CA PHE A 199 0.78 -7.83 -13.18
C PHE A 199 0.24 -9.26 -13.16
N LEU A 200 0.76 -10.12 -12.27
CA LEU A 200 0.30 -11.50 -12.15
C LEU A 200 -1.10 -11.60 -11.53
N MET A 201 -1.37 -10.80 -10.50
CA MET A 201 -2.66 -10.83 -9.81
C MET A 201 -3.77 -10.16 -10.61
N ARG A 202 -3.43 -9.14 -11.39
CA ARG A 202 -4.40 -8.31 -12.13
C ARG A 202 -4.34 -8.48 -13.64
N GLY A 203 -3.60 -9.46 -14.14
CA GLY A 203 -3.49 -9.73 -15.58
C GLY A 203 -4.83 -10.03 -16.24
N GLU A 204 -5.78 -10.63 -15.53
CA GLU A 204 -7.13 -10.88 -16.03
C GLU A 204 -7.92 -9.57 -16.22
N GLU A 205 -7.71 -8.57 -15.36
CA GLU A 205 -8.30 -7.24 -15.54
C GLU A 205 -7.81 -6.58 -16.83
N ILE A 206 -6.52 -6.73 -17.17
CA ILE A 206 -5.96 -6.21 -18.43
C ILE A 206 -6.61 -6.92 -19.63
N ARG A 207 -6.87 -8.22 -19.52
CA ARG A 207 -7.46 -9.02 -20.60
C ARG A 207 -8.95 -8.73 -20.79
N GLN A 208 -9.71 -8.64 -19.70
CA GLN A 208 -11.17 -8.44 -19.75
C GLN A 208 -11.57 -6.96 -19.82
N GLY A 209 -10.72 -6.05 -19.34
CA GLY A 209 -11.04 -4.66 -19.10
C GLY A 209 -11.71 -4.43 -17.74
N ILE A 210 -11.69 -3.18 -17.28
CA ILE A 210 -12.40 -2.71 -16.08
C ILE A 210 -13.52 -1.77 -16.45
N ASP A 211 -14.54 -1.69 -15.59
CA ASP A 211 -15.69 -0.84 -15.81
C ASP A 211 -15.30 0.64 -15.76
N VAL A 212 -15.81 1.40 -16.72
CA VAL A 212 -15.61 2.84 -16.88
C VAL A 212 -16.95 3.55 -16.72
N TYR A 213 -16.94 4.66 -16.00
CA TYR A 213 -18.16 5.43 -15.68
C TYR A 213 -18.01 6.87 -16.18
N PRO A 214 -19.12 7.56 -16.53
CA PRO A 214 -19.07 8.97 -16.86
C PRO A 214 -18.67 9.77 -15.61
N PHE A 215 -17.80 10.77 -15.77
CA PHE A 215 -17.42 11.65 -14.66
C PHE A 215 -18.48 12.72 -14.46
N THR A 216 -18.92 12.92 -13.21
CA THR A 216 -19.84 13.99 -12.81
C THR A 216 -19.28 14.65 -11.55
N SER A 217 -19.25 15.98 -11.50
CA SER A 217 -18.72 16.73 -10.33
C SER A 217 -19.54 16.44 -9.06
N ALA A 218 -20.88 16.26 -9.19
CA ALA A 218 -21.72 15.82 -8.09
C ALA A 218 -21.29 14.45 -7.53
N ALA A 219 -20.81 13.54 -8.38
CA ALA A 219 -20.24 12.26 -7.94
C ALA A 219 -18.87 12.41 -7.28
N SER A 220 -18.16 13.53 -7.45
CA SER A 220 -16.92 13.82 -6.74
C SER A 220 -17.16 14.40 -5.34
N GLU A 221 -18.26 15.04 -5.08
CA GLU A 221 -18.71 15.41 -3.72
C GLU A 221 -19.23 14.18 -2.95
N GLU A 222 -19.85 13.21 -3.65
CA GLU A 222 -20.25 11.91 -3.10
C GLU A 222 -19.09 10.92 -2.94
N VAL A 223 -17.86 11.26 -3.37
CA VAL A 223 -16.62 10.47 -3.15
C VAL A 223 -16.34 10.21 -1.67
N ASN A 224 -16.95 10.97 -0.77
CA ASN A 224 -16.92 10.70 0.67
C ASN A 224 -17.90 9.59 1.13
N THR A 225 -18.68 8.99 0.22
CA THR A 225 -19.57 7.87 0.50
C THR A 225 -19.14 6.69 -0.38
N GLU A 226 -18.76 5.56 0.21
CA GLU A 226 -18.17 4.39 -0.48
C GLU A 226 -19.12 3.69 -1.48
N GLU A 227 -20.37 4.12 -1.67
CA GLU A 227 -21.42 3.30 -2.28
C GLU A 227 -22.27 3.91 -3.40
N LYS A 228 -21.92 5.00 -4.05
CA LYS A 228 -22.66 5.35 -5.28
C LYS A 228 -21.73 5.62 -6.45
N VAL A 229 -21.30 4.54 -7.10
CA VAL A 229 -20.94 4.57 -8.52
C VAL A 229 -22.18 5.00 -9.31
N PRO A 230 -22.10 5.98 -10.23
CA PRO A 230 -23.23 6.32 -11.07
C PRO A 230 -23.80 5.08 -11.72
N ALA A 231 -25.11 4.97 -11.75
CA ALA A 231 -25.89 3.76 -11.94
C ALA A 231 -25.66 2.98 -13.25
N THR A 232 -24.86 3.48 -14.19
CA THR A 232 -24.66 2.82 -15.49
C THR A 232 -23.19 2.87 -15.91
N SER A 233 -22.53 1.69 -15.90
CA SER A 233 -21.22 1.53 -16.54
C SER A 233 -21.32 1.80 -18.04
N LEU A 234 -20.37 2.53 -18.59
CA LEU A 234 -20.22 2.72 -20.04
C LEU A 234 -19.70 1.43 -20.72
N GLY A 235 -19.25 0.47 -19.93
CA GLY A 235 -18.68 -0.79 -20.37
C GLY A 235 -17.23 -0.97 -19.92
N LYS A 236 -16.64 -2.13 -20.26
CA LYS A 236 -15.27 -2.50 -19.88
C LYS A 236 -14.26 -1.95 -20.87
N SER A 237 -13.16 -1.35 -20.34
CA SER A 237 -12.01 -0.84 -21.11
C SER A 237 -10.74 -1.57 -20.73
N GLN A 238 -10.05 -2.13 -21.73
CA GLN A 238 -8.74 -2.76 -21.56
C GLN A 238 -7.63 -1.71 -21.43
N LYS A 239 -7.77 -0.56 -22.10
CA LYS A 239 -6.82 0.56 -21.94
C LYS A 239 -6.89 1.13 -20.52
N ALA A 240 -8.11 1.34 -19.98
CA ALA A 240 -8.29 1.76 -18.59
C ALA A 240 -7.66 0.74 -17.60
N ALA A 241 -7.87 -0.55 -17.83
CA ALA A 241 -7.27 -1.62 -17.04
C ALA A 241 -5.74 -1.60 -17.09
N THR A 242 -5.16 -1.43 -18.29
CA THR A 242 -3.71 -1.36 -18.48
C THR A 242 -3.10 -0.17 -17.73
N ILE A 243 -3.76 0.99 -17.81
CA ILE A 243 -3.33 2.20 -17.07
C ILE A 243 -3.45 1.96 -15.56
N ALA A 244 -4.58 1.46 -15.09
CA ALA A 244 -4.82 1.18 -13.67
C ALA A 244 -3.81 0.20 -13.07
N VAL A 245 -3.54 -0.90 -13.76
CA VAL A 245 -2.57 -1.92 -13.34
C VAL A 245 -1.14 -1.38 -13.41
N GLY A 246 -0.79 -0.63 -14.47
CA GLY A 246 0.51 0.02 -14.63
C GLY A 246 0.78 1.03 -13.52
N GLU A 247 -0.18 1.92 -13.20
CA GLU A 247 -0.04 2.87 -12.10
C GLU A 247 0.05 2.18 -10.73
N THR A 248 -0.69 1.08 -10.54
CA THR A 248 -0.58 0.28 -9.31
C THR A 248 0.82 -0.33 -9.19
N ALA A 249 1.40 -0.85 -10.27
CA ALA A 249 2.77 -1.37 -10.27
C ALA A 249 3.79 -0.25 -9.95
N ILE A 250 3.64 0.92 -10.54
CA ILE A 250 4.48 2.11 -10.24
C ILE A 250 4.31 2.52 -8.78
N SER A 251 3.08 2.51 -8.26
CA SER A 251 2.83 2.88 -6.86
C SER A 251 3.59 1.99 -5.87
N ARG A 252 3.72 0.68 -6.16
CA ARG A 252 4.52 -0.24 -5.33
C ARG A 252 6.00 0.15 -5.30
N VAL A 253 6.55 0.55 -6.43
CA VAL A 253 7.93 1.04 -6.53
C VAL A 253 8.09 2.35 -5.76
N VAL A 254 7.22 3.33 -6.00
CA VAL A 254 7.25 4.64 -5.33
C VAL A 254 7.11 4.52 -3.82
N THR A 255 6.20 3.66 -3.33
CA THR A 255 5.95 3.45 -1.91
C THR A 255 7.15 2.80 -1.22
N SER A 256 7.83 1.84 -1.87
CA SER A 256 9.00 1.17 -1.31
C SER A 256 10.28 2.04 -1.36
N THR A 257 10.35 3.02 -2.25
CA THR A 257 11.55 3.85 -2.48
C THR A 257 12.03 4.56 -1.22
N PRO A 258 11.23 5.37 -0.51
CA PRO A 258 11.76 6.13 0.64
C PRO A 258 12.25 5.20 1.75
N VAL A 259 11.52 4.11 2.02
CA VAL A 259 11.85 3.19 3.12
C VAL A 259 13.11 2.37 2.85
N MET A 260 13.37 2.02 1.60
CA MET A 260 14.49 1.15 1.25
C MET A 260 15.71 1.87 0.66
N VAL A 261 15.57 3.12 0.25
CA VAL A 261 16.66 3.91 -0.34
C VAL A 261 17.25 4.90 0.67
N ILE A 262 16.42 5.62 1.42
CA ILE A 262 16.89 6.69 2.33
C ILE A 262 17.73 6.11 3.50
N PRO A 263 17.29 5.08 4.25
CA PRO A 263 18.04 4.56 5.38
C PRO A 263 19.46 4.06 5.03
N PRO A 264 19.66 3.21 3.99
CA PRO A 264 21.00 2.75 3.66
C PRO A 264 21.92 3.86 3.18
N LEU A 265 21.39 4.89 2.47
CA LEU A 265 22.19 6.03 2.04
C LEU A 265 22.61 6.92 3.22
N LEU A 266 21.70 7.19 4.16
CA LEU A 266 22.02 7.91 5.37
C LEU A 266 23.00 7.12 6.24
N LEU A 267 22.81 5.80 6.38
CA LEU A 267 23.73 4.96 7.14
C LEU A 267 25.15 4.99 6.58
N LEU A 268 25.32 5.01 5.26
CA LEU A 268 26.65 5.18 4.62
C LEU A 268 27.31 6.50 5.00
N ARG A 269 26.55 7.60 5.15
CA ARG A 269 27.07 8.88 5.64
C ARG A 269 27.45 8.80 7.12
N PHE A 270 26.57 8.23 7.95
CA PHE A 270 26.85 8.05 9.38
C PHE A 270 28.05 7.16 9.66
N GLN A 271 28.29 6.12 8.84
CA GLN A 271 29.47 5.25 8.98
C GLN A 271 30.81 5.98 8.80
N LYS A 272 30.80 7.16 8.16
CA LYS A 272 32.00 8.01 8.03
C LYS A 272 32.23 8.92 9.24
N THR A 273 31.28 9.02 10.15
CA THR A 273 31.40 9.86 11.36
C THR A 273 32.28 9.20 12.43
N GLU A 274 32.91 10.02 13.27
CA GLU A 274 33.69 9.57 14.42
C GLU A 274 32.90 8.64 15.35
N LEU A 275 31.58 8.90 15.49
CA LEU A 275 30.71 8.12 16.37
C LEU A 275 30.69 6.63 15.93
N LEU A 276 30.39 6.35 14.66
CA LEU A 276 30.28 4.96 14.18
C LEU A 276 31.64 4.34 13.93
N ARG A 277 32.67 5.12 13.67
CA ARG A 277 34.05 4.62 13.61
C ARG A 277 34.52 4.07 14.96
N LYS A 278 34.23 4.81 16.07
CA LYS A 278 34.57 4.41 17.43
C LYS A 278 33.65 3.33 18.01
N ARG A 279 32.38 3.30 17.57
CA ARG A 279 31.30 2.44 18.10
C ARG A 279 30.52 1.73 16.98
N PRO A 280 31.12 0.79 16.25
CA PRO A 280 30.50 0.16 15.07
C PRO A 280 29.22 -0.63 15.40
N TYR A 281 29.04 -1.08 16.65
CA TYR A 281 27.83 -1.77 17.11
C TYR A 281 26.55 -0.87 17.05
N LEU A 282 26.71 0.45 17.06
CA LEU A 282 25.59 1.39 16.91
C LEU A 282 25.00 1.43 15.48
N ALA A 283 25.69 0.84 14.50
CA ALA A 283 25.21 0.82 13.12
C ALA A 283 23.83 0.14 12.99
N MET A 284 23.60 -0.94 13.72
CA MET A 284 22.32 -1.69 13.68
C MET A 284 21.17 -0.90 14.33
N PRO A 285 21.26 -0.39 15.57
CA PRO A 285 20.23 0.46 16.16
C PRO A 285 19.92 1.72 15.32
N ILE A 286 20.97 2.37 14.78
CA ILE A 286 20.77 3.54 13.91
C ILE A 286 20.03 3.14 12.63
N ASN A 287 20.37 2.02 12.00
CA ASN A 287 19.67 1.53 10.83
C ASN A 287 18.18 1.28 11.11
N ILE A 288 17.87 0.59 12.21
CA ILE A 288 16.49 0.35 12.65
C ILE A 288 15.74 1.66 12.88
N GLY A 289 16.38 2.62 13.58
CA GLY A 289 15.81 3.96 13.81
C GLY A 289 15.55 4.72 12.51
N LEU A 290 16.45 4.67 11.55
CA LEU A 290 16.29 5.31 10.23
C LEU A 290 15.14 4.65 9.44
N VAL A 291 15.05 3.34 9.42
CA VAL A 291 13.95 2.61 8.75
C VAL A 291 12.62 2.97 9.41
N PHE A 292 12.55 2.99 10.74
CA PHE A 292 11.35 3.35 11.48
C PHE A 292 10.89 4.80 11.15
N LEU A 293 11.79 5.76 11.28
CA LEU A 293 11.48 7.17 10.99
C LEU A 293 11.04 7.36 9.54
N THR A 294 11.76 6.73 8.60
CA THR A 294 11.40 6.84 7.19
C THR A 294 10.05 6.19 6.91
N SER A 295 9.75 5.04 7.51
CA SER A 295 8.45 4.37 7.36
C SER A 295 7.33 5.20 7.96
N ALA A 296 7.52 5.77 9.15
CA ALA A 296 6.49 6.55 9.84
C ALA A 296 6.16 7.87 9.12
N PHE A 297 7.18 8.56 8.60
CA PHE A 297 6.99 9.89 8.02
C PHE A 297 6.87 9.88 6.49
N ALA A 298 7.70 9.12 5.77
CA ALA A 298 7.72 9.17 4.31
C ALA A 298 6.63 8.28 3.66
N LEU A 299 6.20 7.22 4.33
CA LEU A 299 5.22 6.29 3.79
C LEU A 299 3.85 6.94 3.50
N PRO A 300 3.24 7.73 4.41
CA PRO A 300 1.97 8.40 4.11
C PRO A 300 2.05 9.32 2.91
N PHE A 301 3.18 10.04 2.73
CA PHE A 301 3.40 10.90 1.56
C PHE A 301 3.48 10.09 0.27
N ALA A 302 4.19 8.95 0.28
CA ALA A 302 4.31 8.09 -0.87
C ALA A 302 2.97 7.44 -1.27
N LEU A 303 2.20 6.97 -0.29
CA LEU A 303 0.86 6.41 -0.51
C LEU A 303 -0.13 7.47 -1.03
N GLY A 304 -0.07 8.69 -0.51
CA GLY A 304 -0.95 9.79 -0.92
C GLY A 304 -0.76 10.27 -2.37
N VAL A 305 0.36 9.92 -3.04
CA VAL A 305 0.61 10.31 -4.44
C VAL A 305 -0.46 9.77 -5.38
N PHE A 306 -0.97 8.57 -5.11
CA PHE A 306 -1.85 7.86 -6.04
C PHE A 306 -3.31 7.89 -5.56
N PRO A 307 -4.23 8.57 -6.28
CA PRO A 307 -5.65 8.53 -5.97
C PRO A 307 -6.24 7.16 -6.29
N GLN A 308 -7.27 6.75 -5.57
CA GLN A 308 -7.95 5.47 -5.79
C GLN A 308 -8.77 5.46 -7.08
N ARG A 309 -9.34 6.60 -7.46
CA ARG A 309 -10.09 6.79 -8.71
C ARG A 309 -9.30 7.64 -9.67
N LEU A 310 -9.24 7.21 -10.92
CA LEU A 310 -8.60 7.93 -12.01
C LEU A 310 -9.64 8.59 -12.89
N VAL A 311 -9.44 9.87 -13.16
CA VAL A 311 -10.26 10.66 -14.09
C VAL A 311 -9.42 10.97 -15.31
N MET A 312 -9.97 10.73 -16.50
CA MET A 312 -9.30 11.06 -17.76
C MET A 312 -10.33 11.33 -18.88
N SER A 313 -9.85 11.94 -19.98
CA SER A 313 -10.67 12.10 -21.17
C SER A 313 -11.06 10.74 -21.78
N SER A 314 -12.32 10.60 -22.19
CA SER A 314 -12.84 9.42 -22.89
C SER A 314 -12.08 9.12 -24.19
N ASP A 315 -11.50 10.15 -24.82
CA ASP A 315 -10.75 10.02 -26.08
C ASP A 315 -9.38 9.32 -25.91
N ARG A 316 -8.91 9.14 -24.68
CA ARG A 316 -7.70 8.36 -24.38
C ARG A 316 -7.96 6.85 -24.29
N LEU A 317 -9.23 6.45 -24.24
CA LEU A 317 -9.65 5.05 -24.18
C LEU A 317 -9.88 4.48 -25.60
N GLU A 318 -10.63 3.39 -25.70
CA GLU A 318 -11.05 2.79 -26.96
C GLU A 318 -12.12 3.67 -27.64
N GLU A 319 -12.20 3.62 -28.97
CA GLU A 319 -13.13 4.42 -29.79
C GLU A 319 -14.59 4.32 -29.34
N LYS A 320 -15.01 3.18 -28.80
CA LYS A 320 -16.38 2.99 -28.27
C LYS A 320 -16.75 3.92 -27.12
N PHE A 321 -15.78 4.59 -26.49
CA PHE A 321 -15.99 5.55 -25.39
C PHE A 321 -15.95 7.01 -25.85
N TYR A 322 -15.54 7.28 -27.09
CA TYR A 322 -15.44 8.64 -27.62
C TYR A 322 -16.80 9.36 -27.55
N GLY A 323 -16.79 10.57 -27.00
CA GLY A 323 -17.99 11.39 -26.82
C GLY A 323 -19.00 10.87 -25.78
N ARG A 324 -18.70 9.75 -25.09
CA ARG A 324 -19.59 9.17 -24.06
C ARG A 324 -19.17 9.53 -22.62
N GLY A 325 -18.16 10.39 -22.48
CA GLY A 325 -17.75 10.90 -21.18
C GLY A 325 -18.83 11.77 -20.53
N GLY A 326 -18.76 11.95 -19.22
CA GLY A 326 -19.59 12.89 -18.47
C GLY A 326 -19.14 14.34 -18.67
N GLU A 327 -19.07 15.12 -17.59
CA GLU A 327 -18.64 16.51 -17.64
C GLU A 327 -17.27 16.66 -18.31
N ASN A 328 -17.17 17.59 -19.25
CA ASN A 328 -15.98 17.85 -20.07
C ASN A 328 -15.44 16.63 -20.85
N GLY A 329 -16.30 15.66 -21.20
CA GLY A 329 -15.89 14.45 -21.90
C GLY A 329 -15.02 13.52 -21.06
N GLN A 330 -15.07 13.64 -19.73
CA GLN A 330 -14.26 12.85 -18.81
C GLN A 330 -14.95 11.57 -18.36
N VAL A 331 -14.15 10.57 -18.09
CA VAL A 331 -14.56 9.28 -17.53
C VAL A 331 -13.76 8.98 -16.27
N VAL A 332 -14.35 8.17 -15.40
CA VAL A 332 -13.75 7.74 -14.14
C VAL A 332 -13.75 6.22 -14.03
N PHE A 333 -12.67 5.67 -13.48
CA PHE A 333 -12.57 4.25 -13.17
C PHE A 333 -11.73 4.03 -11.91
N ASN A 334 -11.96 2.88 -11.26
CA ASN A 334 -11.24 2.52 -10.05
C ASN A 334 -9.88 1.94 -10.42
N ARG A 335 -8.82 2.44 -9.78
CA ARG A 335 -7.46 1.92 -9.98
C ARG A 335 -7.25 0.57 -9.30
N GLY A 336 -8.03 0.24 -8.26
CA GLY A 336 -7.90 -1.00 -7.51
C GLY A 336 -6.57 -1.07 -6.77
N ILE A 337 -6.50 -0.44 -5.62
CA ILE A 337 -5.30 -0.50 -4.74
C ILE A 337 -5.49 -1.63 -3.73
#